data_d6f799a696a221725b80148f5caaf452
#
_entry.id   d6f799a696a221725b80148f5caaf452
#
_cell.length_a   1.000
_cell.length_b   1.000
_cell.length_c   1.000
_cell.angle_alpha   90.00
_cell.angle_beta   90.00
_cell.angle_gamma   90.00
#
_symmetry.space_group_name_H-M   'P 1'
#
loop_
_entity.id
_entity.type
_entity.pdbx_description
1 polymer ?
#
loop_
_entity_poly.entity_id
_entity_poly.type
_entity_poly.pdbx_seq_one_letter_code
_entity_poly.pdbx_strand_id
1 'polypeptide(L)'
;MSNPALWDPRTSFKVLWKVMAEFIQPLYDLLRPEIDDETVLVGSLWAFGARLLQEKYGVPYVSVQVSPSTFLSAHLPPVHKRFTIPSSWPVSFRAALLWVIERGVTDRVMGPELNKIRTGLGLPPAKHILGRWLHSPQQVLGLFPDWFAPSQVDWPANVALTGFPLFDESEFRDIDEELKSFLVSGPAPIVFTPGSTMVDSLSFFSAASEVLLKLGQRGIFLAKESSPIPLLGANILVRAYVPLSKLLPHAKVLVHHGGIGTVSQALAAGIPQLAVPFAHDQFDNAARVERLGCGLRLDAPISAPTLLASLKRLLEEESFQQSCASFRKRVEPGETSCLRALAMVEAVGVASRNLATSSSKTGPQLVRA
;
A
#
# COMPACT_ATOMS: atom_id res chain seq x y z
N MET A 1 14.04 11.84 -4.48
CA MET A 1 12.85 12.07 -3.63
C MET A 1 12.90 13.40 -2.84
N SER A 2 13.77 14.30 -3.21
CA SER A 2 13.96 15.63 -2.57
C SER A 2 13.03 16.74 -3.08
N ASN A 3 12.11 16.45 -4.00
CA ASN A 3 11.22 17.47 -4.55
C ASN A 3 10.00 17.71 -3.63
N PRO A 4 9.87 18.89 -2.99
CA PRO A 4 8.74 19.19 -2.10
C PRO A 4 7.36 19.07 -2.75
N ALA A 5 7.28 19.25 -4.08
CA ALA A 5 6.03 19.13 -4.83
C ALA A 5 5.44 17.72 -4.84
N LEU A 6 6.23 16.68 -4.53
CA LEU A 6 5.75 15.30 -4.36
C LEU A 6 4.88 15.14 -3.09
N TRP A 7 4.99 16.07 -2.14
CA TRP A 7 4.31 16.02 -0.86
C TRP A 7 3.14 17.01 -0.75
N ASP A 8 3.01 17.92 -1.73
CA ASP A 8 1.84 18.78 -1.85
C ASP A 8 0.69 18.03 -2.54
N PRO A 9 -0.46 17.82 -1.88
CA PRO A 9 -1.61 17.12 -2.45
C PRO A 9 -2.15 17.71 -3.76
N ARG A 10 -1.81 18.96 -4.08
CA ARG A 10 -2.25 19.64 -5.31
C ARG A 10 -1.37 19.28 -6.51
N THR A 11 -0.11 18.98 -6.27
CA THR A 11 0.91 18.79 -7.32
C THR A 11 1.48 17.38 -7.33
N SER A 12 1.42 16.66 -6.21
CA SER A 12 2.04 15.34 -6.02
C SER A 12 1.68 14.35 -7.11
N PHE A 13 0.40 14.22 -7.43
CA PHE A 13 -0.06 13.28 -8.46
C PHE A 13 0.50 13.62 -9.85
N LYS A 14 0.49 14.91 -10.23
CA LYS A 14 1.03 15.35 -11.52
C LYS A 14 2.54 15.17 -11.61
N VAL A 15 3.26 15.47 -10.52
CA VAL A 15 4.73 15.33 -10.47
C VAL A 15 5.12 13.85 -10.51
N LEU A 16 4.42 13.01 -9.73
CA LEU A 16 4.63 11.57 -9.75
C LEU A 16 4.35 10.99 -11.13
N TRP A 17 3.23 11.38 -11.74
CA TRP A 17 2.88 10.93 -13.08
C TRP A 17 3.94 11.29 -14.11
N LYS A 18 4.44 12.53 -14.10
CA LYS A 18 5.49 12.95 -15.03
C LYS A 18 6.73 12.06 -14.97
N VAL A 19 7.14 11.66 -13.76
CA VAL A 19 8.26 10.74 -13.58
C VAL A 19 7.90 9.34 -14.07
N MET A 20 6.72 8.84 -13.67
CA MET A 20 6.31 7.47 -14.03
C MET A 20 6.05 7.29 -15.52
N ALA A 21 5.56 8.33 -16.21
CA ALA A 21 5.31 8.29 -17.64
C ALA A 21 6.59 8.09 -18.47
N GLU A 22 7.74 8.58 -17.99
CA GLU A 22 9.04 8.38 -18.63
C GLU A 22 9.47 6.91 -18.65
N PHE A 23 8.96 6.08 -17.75
CA PHE A 23 9.29 4.66 -17.67
C PHE A 23 8.35 3.74 -18.46
N ILE A 24 7.25 4.24 -19.01
CA ILE A 24 6.24 3.41 -19.70
C ILE A 24 6.84 2.73 -20.93
N GLN A 25 7.44 3.52 -21.85
CA GLN A 25 8.02 2.99 -23.06
C GLN A 25 9.28 2.15 -22.78
N PRO A 26 10.24 2.59 -21.95
CA PRO A 26 11.39 1.76 -21.56
C PRO A 26 11.00 0.40 -20.96
N LEU A 27 9.99 0.36 -20.09
CA LEU A 27 9.52 -0.91 -19.52
C LEU A 27 8.89 -1.82 -20.58
N TYR A 28 8.10 -1.25 -21.49
CA TYR A 28 7.53 -1.99 -22.62
C TYR A 28 8.64 -2.58 -23.51
N ASP A 29 9.64 -1.78 -23.88
CA ASP A 29 10.72 -2.20 -24.76
C ASP A 29 11.64 -3.25 -24.10
N LEU A 30 11.86 -3.12 -22.78
CA LEU A 30 12.64 -4.07 -21.97
C LEU A 30 11.96 -5.44 -21.89
N LEU A 31 10.64 -5.46 -21.63
CA LEU A 31 9.90 -6.72 -21.43
C LEU A 31 9.55 -7.43 -22.76
N ARG A 32 9.38 -6.66 -23.83
CA ARG A 32 8.90 -7.21 -25.10
C ARG A 32 9.74 -8.39 -25.67
N PRO A 33 11.08 -8.36 -25.70
CA PRO A 33 11.90 -9.46 -26.20
C PRO A 33 11.89 -10.70 -25.30
N GLU A 34 11.48 -10.57 -24.04
CA GLU A 34 11.45 -11.65 -23.05
C GLU A 34 10.12 -12.42 -23.06
N ILE A 35 9.18 -12.04 -23.95
CA ILE A 35 7.86 -12.67 -24.01
C ILE A 35 7.91 -13.89 -24.93
N ASP A 36 7.45 -15.00 -24.40
CA ASP A 36 7.20 -16.26 -25.11
C ASP A 36 5.81 -16.83 -24.78
N ASP A 37 5.51 -18.01 -25.25
CA ASP A 37 4.22 -18.69 -25.08
C ASP A 37 3.95 -19.15 -23.62
N GLU A 38 4.98 -19.18 -22.78
CA GLU A 38 4.88 -19.56 -21.36
C GLU A 38 4.85 -18.35 -20.42
N THR A 39 5.09 -17.16 -20.94
CA THR A 39 5.21 -15.94 -20.16
C THR A 39 3.87 -15.51 -19.54
N VAL A 40 3.89 -15.25 -18.23
CA VAL A 40 2.83 -14.53 -17.50
C VAL A 40 3.43 -13.26 -16.92
N LEU A 41 2.90 -12.12 -17.28
CA LEU A 41 3.32 -10.84 -16.71
C LEU A 41 2.61 -10.57 -15.39
N VAL A 42 3.38 -10.17 -14.37
CA VAL A 42 2.83 -9.73 -13.06
C VAL A 42 3.28 -8.30 -12.82
N GLY A 43 2.34 -7.40 -12.60
CA GLY A 43 2.66 -5.99 -12.46
C GLY A 43 1.88 -5.26 -11.38
N SER A 44 2.57 -4.36 -10.66
CA SER A 44 1.94 -3.42 -9.74
C SER A 44 1.26 -2.27 -10.47
N LEU A 45 0.65 -1.34 -9.71
CA LEU A 45 -0.02 -0.13 -10.20
C LEU A 45 0.79 0.66 -11.26
N TRP A 46 2.12 0.61 -11.22
CA TRP A 46 2.99 1.38 -12.11
C TRP A 46 3.52 0.60 -13.31
N ALA A 47 3.15 -0.66 -13.47
CA ALA A 47 3.61 -1.53 -14.55
C ALA A 47 2.85 -1.30 -15.88
N PHE A 48 2.76 -0.03 -16.32
CA PHE A 48 2.05 0.37 -17.53
C PHE A 48 2.58 -0.34 -18.80
N GLY A 49 3.90 -0.53 -18.91
CA GLY A 49 4.50 -1.24 -20.03
C GLY A 49 4.02 -2.69 -20.14
N ALA A 50 3.93 -3.40 -19.00
CA ALA A 50 3.38 -4.75 -18.95
C ALA A 50 1.90 -4.80 -19.35
N ARG A 51 1.10 -3.82 -18.90
CA ARG A 51 -0.31 -3.72 -19.29
C ARG A 51 -0.50 -3.44 -20.79
N LEU A 52 0.40 -2.65 -21.40
CA LEU A 52 0.41 -2.41 -22.85
C LEU A 52 0.75 -3.68 -23.64
N LEU A 53 1.70 -4.48 -23.15
CA LEU A 53 2.05 -5.77 -23.75
C LEU A 53 0.88 -6.76 -23.72
N GLN A 54 0.17 -6.81 -22.61
CA GLN A 54 -1.06 -7.60 -22.50
C GLN A 54 -2.09 -7.16 -23.54
N GLU A 55 -2.34 -5.87 -23.73
CA GLU A 55 -3.31 -5.38 -24.72
C GLU A 55 -2.86 -5.62 -26.17
N LYS A 56 -1.56 -5.41 -26.45
CA LYS A 56 -1.04 -5.48 -27.80
C LYS A 56 -0.88 -6.91 -28.31
N TYR A 57 -0.45 -7.82 -27.44
CA TYR A 57 -0.07 -9.18 -27.81
C TYR A 57 -0.90 -10.27 -27.15
N GLY A 58 -1.82 -9.91 -26.25
CA GLY A 58 -2.63 -10.88 -25.50
C GLY A 58 -1.87 -11.67 -24.44
N VAL A 59 -0.65 -11.22 -24.06
CA VAL A 59 0.16 -11.88 -23.04
C VAL A 59 -0.63 -11.95 -21.74
N PRO A 60 -0.69 -13.11 -21.06
CA PRO A 60 -1.34 -13.22 -19.77
C PRO A 60 -0.79 -12.20 -18.76
N TYR A 61 -1.68 -11.48 -18.07
CA TYR A 61 -1.28 -10.43 -17.14
C TYR A 61 -2.06 -10.49 -15.84
N VAL A 62 -1.36 -10.40 -14.73
CA VAL A 62 -1.92 -10.27 -13.39
C VAL A 62 -1.55 -8.92 -12.83
N SER A 63 -2.54 -8.09 -12.48
CA SER A 63 -2.27 -6.84 -11.79
C SER A 63 -2.32 -7.01 -10.27
N VAL A 64 -1.34 -6.45 -9.57
CA VAL A 64 -1.17 -6.55 -8.12
C VAL A 64 -1.43 -5.20 -7.46
N GLN A 65 -2.34 -5.17 -6.51
CA GLN A 65 -2.69 -3.99 -5.72
C GLN A 65 -2.29 -4.20 -4.26
N VAL A 66 -1.35 -3.41 -3.79
CA VAL A 66 -0.83 -3.54 -2.41
C VAL A 66 -1.71 -2.84 -1.37
N SER A 67 -2.51 -1.86 -1.79
CA SER A 67 -3.39 -1.08 -0.92
C SER A 67 -4.80 -0.97 -1.49
N PRO A 68 -5.85 -1.02 -0.65
CA PRO A 68 -7.24 -0.90 -1.09
C PRO A 68 -7.59 0.42 -1.77
N SER A 69 -6.87 1.50 -1.49
CA SER A 69 -7.10 2.83 -2.08
C SER A 69 -6.92 2.89 -3.60
N THR A 70 -6.32 1.87 -4.20
CA THR A 70 -6.18 1.73 -5.65
C THR A 70 -7.48 1.31 -6.34
N PHE A 71 -8.44 0.78 -5.59
CA PHE A 71 -9.77 0.45 -6.07
C PHE A 71 -10.72 1.64 -5.86
N LEU A 72 -11.14 2.28 -6.96
CA LEU A 72 -12.13 3.34 -6.89
C LEU A 72 -13.52 2.72 -6.69
N SER A 73 -14.08 2.86 -5.48
CA SER A 73 -15.40 2.34 -5.14
C SER A 73 -16.32 3.45 -4.65
N ALA A 74 -17.55 3.46 -5.15
CA ALA A 74 -18.61 4.32 -4.64
C ALA A 74 -19.22 3.77 -3.35
N HIS A 75 -19.08 2.47 -3.08
CA HIS A 75 -19.57 1.83 -1.85
C HIS A 75 -18.65 2.09 -0.68
N LEU A 76 -17.34 2.05 -0.91
CA LEU A 76 -16.31 2.35 0.07
C LEU A 76 -15.24 3.27 -0.55
N PRO A 77 -15.53 4.57 -0.72
CA PRO A 77 -14.60 5.49 -1.35
C PRO A 77 -13.27 5.59 -0.59
N PRO A 78 -12.13 5.65 -1.29
CA PRO A 78 -10.84 5.84 -0.63
C PRO A 78 -10.77 7.18 0.09
N VAL A 79 -10.09 7.19 1.23
CA VAL A 79 -9.89 8.39 2.05
C VAL A 79 -8.65 9.13 1.60
N HIS A 80 -8.76 10.44 1.36
CA HIS A 80 -7.65 11.32 1.00
C HIS A 80 -7.46 12.45 2.01
N LYS A 81 -6.31 13.11 1.97
CA LYS A 81 -5.95 14.18 2.91
C LYS A 81 -6.98 15.32 2.99
N ARG A 82 -7.48 15.76 1.83
CA ARG A 82 -8.34 16.95 1.71
C ARG A 82 -9.72 16.66 1.17
N PHE A 83 -9.97 15.45 0.78
CA PHE A 83 -11.20 15.07 0.14
C PHE A 83 -11.61 13.68 0.57
N THR A 84 -12.64 13.63 1.39
CA THR A 84 -13.30 12.37 1.78
C THR A 84 -14.73 12.46 1.33
N ILE A 85 -15.15 11.50 0.52
CA ILE A 85 -16.56 11.41 0.10
C ILE A 85 -17.34 10.85 1.28
N PRO A 86 -18.33 11.59 1.83
CA PRO A 86 -19.10 11.12 2.98
C PRO A 86 -19.85 9.83 2.67
N SER A 87 -19.76 8.86 3.57
CA SER A 87 -20.50 7.59 3.46
C SER A 87 -22.03 7.77 3.52
N SER A 88 -22.51 8.88 4.10
CA SER A 88 -23.93 9.26 4.16
C SER A 88 -24.53 9.68 2.83
N TRP A 89 -23.72 10.02 1.82
CA TRP A 89 -24.24 10.38 0.50
C TRP A 89 -24.75 9.15 -0.26
N PRO A 90 -25.79 9.29 -1.11
CA PRO A 90 -26.26 8.18 -1.95
C PRO A 90 -25.14 7.59 -2.81
N VAL A 91 -25.13 6.27 -2.98
CA VAL A 91 -24.09 5.55 -3.77
C VAL A 91 -24.03 6.09 -5.20
N SER A 92 -25.18 6.36 -5.83
CA SER A 92 -25.25 6.92 -7.19
C SER A 92 -24.55 8.30 -7.31
N PHE A 93 -24.71 9.15 -6.31
CA PHE A 93 -24.02 10.45 -6.28
C PHE A 93 -22.52 10.29 -6.08
N ARG A 94 -22.10 9.38 -5.17
CA ARG A 94 -20.69 9.05 -4.97
C ARG A 94 -20.06 8.49 -6.25
N ALA A 95 -20.76 7.61 -6.96
CA ALA A 95 -20.32 7.05 -8.24
C ALA A 95 -20.15 8.13 -9.32
N ALA A 96 -21.14 9.04 -9.46
CA ALA A 96 -21.07 10.15 -10.39
C ALA A 96 -19.88 11.08 -10.08
N LEU A 97 -19.66 11.37 -8.80
CA LEU A 97 -18.55 12.21 -8.36
C LEU A 97 -17.18 11.55 -8.65
N LEU A 98 -17.01 10.27 -8.34
CA LEU A 98 -15.79 9.53 -8.67
C LEU A 98 -15.55 9.50 -10.17
N TRP A 99 -16.59 9.30 -10.97
CA TRP A 99 -16.51 9.36 -12.42
C TRP A 99 -16.03 10.75 -12.92
N VAL A 100 -16.57 11.84 -12.37
CA VAL A 100 -16.15 13.21 -12.70
C VAL A 100 -14.69 13.46 -12.30
N ILE A 101 -14.29 13.01 -11.11
CA ILE A 101 -12.90 13.14 -10.63
C ILE A 101 -11.96 12.35 -11.54
N GLU A 102 -12.30 11.11 -11.86
CA GLU A 102 -11.47 10.28 -12.73
C GLU A 102 -11.31 10.92 -14.11
N ARG A 103 -12.40 11.32 -14.76
CA ARG A 103 -12.37 11.97 -16.08
C ARG A 103 -11.71 13.35 -16.08
N GLY A 104 -12.01 14.15 -15.06
CA GLY A 104 -11.59 15.54 -14.97
C GLY A 104 -10.18 15.76 -14.43
N VAL A 105 -9.68 14.81 -13.65
CA VAL A 105 -8.37 14.92 -12.99
C VAL A 105 -7.43 13.82 -13.47
N THR A 106 -7.72 12.56 -13.19
CA THR A 106 -6.78 11.46 -13.46
C THR A 106 -6.58 11.22 -14.95
N ASP A 107 -7.64 11.09 -15.73
CA ASP A 107 -7.54 10.90 -17.19
C ASP A 107 -6.93 12.13 -17.88
N ARG A 108 -7.17 13.35 -17.36
CA ARG A 108 -6.54 14.56 -17.89
C ARG A 108 -5.03 14.63 -17.65
N VAL A 109 -4.57 14.10 -16.52
CA VAL A 109 -3.16 14.10 -16.16
C VAL A 109 -2.44 12.94 -16.84
N MET A 110 -3.03 11.75 -16.81
CA MET A 110 -2.37 10.52 -17.29
C MET A 110 -2.58 10.28 -18.80
N GLY A 111 -3.72 10.68 -19.32
CA GLY A 111 -4.14 10.36 -20.67
C GLY A 111 -3.22 10.85 -21.80
N PRO A 112 -2.73 12.09 -21.79
CA PRO A 112 -1.94 12.60 -22.89
C PRO A 112 -0.72 11.76 -23.23
N GLU A 113 0.16 11.50 -22.26
CA GLU A 113 1.39 10.72 -22.44
C GLU A 113 1.08 9.24 -22.72
N LEU A 114 0.19 8.64 -21.94
CA LEU A 114 -0.19 7.24 -22.12
C LEU A 114 -0.82 7.02 -23.51
N ASN A 115 -1.76 7.85 -23.94
CA ASN A 115 -2.46 7.69 -25.22
C ASN A 115 -1.56 8.01 -26.41
N LYS A 116 -0.54 8.86 -26.26
CA LYS A 116 0.49 9.04 -27.28
C LYS A 116 1.24 7.74 -27.56
N ILE A 117 1.67 7.04 -26.50
CA ILE A 117 2.34 5.73 -26.63
C ILE A 117 1.39 4.71 -27.24
N ARG A 118 0.15 4.63 -26.74
CA ARG A 118 -0.90 3.72 -27.26
C ARG A 118 -1.16 3.91 -28.76
N THR A 119 -1.28 5.15 -29.20
CA THR A 119 -1.45 5.45 -30.62
C THR A 119 -0.27 4.98 -31.45
N GLY A 120 0.97 5.17 -30.98
CA GLY A 120 2.18 4.64 -31.62
C GLY A 120 2.21 3.11 -31.69
N LEU A 121 1.55 2.43 -30.78
CA LEU A 121 1.38 0.97 -30.77
C LEU A 121 0.15 0.49 -31.57
N GLY A 122 -0.66 1.39 -32.14
CA GLY A 122 -1.89 1.06 -32.84
C GLY A 122 -3.03 0.65 -31.91
N LEU A 123 -2.99 1.04 -30.63
CA LEU A 123 -4.02 0.78 -29.64
C LEU A 123 -4.98 1.99 -29.51
N PRO A 124 -6.28 1.77 -29.27
CA PRO A 124 -7.23 2.85 -29.05
C PRO A 124 -6.93 3.61 -27.78
N PRO A 125 -7.34 4.89 -27.64
CA PRO A 125 -7.13 5.67 -26.43
C PRO A 125 -7.75 5.02 -25.20
N ALA A 126 -6.98 4.95 -24.11
CA ALA A 126 -7.47 4.51 -22.80
C ALA A 126 -8.29 5.61 -22.13
N LYS A 127 -9.33 5.21 -21.41
CA LYS A 127 -10.17 6.03 -20.54
C LYS A 127 -10.39 5.28 -19.24
N HIS A 128 -10.75 5.99 -18.18
CA HIS A 128 -10.89 5.40 -16.85
C HIS A 128 -9.62 4.66 -16.45
N ILE A 129 -8.49 5.38 -16.53
CA ILE A 129 -7.15 4.79 -16.44
C ILE A 129 -6.96 4.11 -15.10
N LEU A 130 -7.26 4.79 -13.99
CA LEU A 130 -7.09 4.23 -12.64
C LEU A 130 -8.18 3.22 -12.27
N GLY A 131 -9.45 3.54 -12.55
CA GLY A 131 -10.56 2.73 -12.10
C GLY A 131 -10.81 1.46 -12.93
N ARG A 132 -10.29 1.42 -14.18
CA ARG A 132 -10.52 0.27 -15.07
C ARG A 132 -9.28 -0.19 -15.81
N TRP A 133 -8.66 0.69 -16.59
CA TRP A 133 -7.63 0.28 -17.53
C TRP A 133 -6.41 -0.34 -16.85
N LEU A 134 -6.00 0.16 -15.68
CA LEU A 134 -4.86 -0.38 -14.92
C LEU A 134 -5.08 -1.79 -14.36
N HIS A 135 -6.33 -2.17 -14.15
CA HIS A 135 -6.64 -3.50 -13.66
C HIS A 135 -6.56 -4.52 -14.81
N SER A 136 -5.95 -5.65 -14.54
CA SER A 136 -5.88 -6.74 -15.51
C SER A 136 -7.27 -7.27 -15.84
N PRO A 137 -7.58 -7.57 -17.12
CA PRO A 137 -8.81 -8.27 -17.48
C PRO A 137 -8.80 -9.75 -17.08
N GLN A 138 -7.62 -10.36 -16.81
CA GLN A 138 -7.50 -11.77 -16.43
C GLN A 138 -7.60 -11.96 -14.91
N GLN A 139 -6.74 -11.31 -14.13
CA GLN A 139 -6.72 -11.43 -12.67
C GLN A 139 -6.19 -10.16 -12.01
N VAL A 140 -6.87 -9.73 -10.96
CA VAL A 140 -6.42 -8.65 -10.06
C VAL A 140 -6.20 -9.24 -8.68
N LEU A 141 -5.00 -9.08 -8.12
CA LEU A 141 -4.67 -9.51 -6.77
C LEU A 141 -4.64 -8.32 -5.82
N GLY A 142 -5.41 -8.39 -4.73
CA GLY A 142 -5.30 -7.47 -3.60
C GLY A 142 -4.45 -8.12 -2.51
N LEU A 143 -3.25 -7.57 -2.22
CA LEU A 143 -2.35 -8.09 -1.18
C LEU A 143 -2.76 -7.59 0.21
N PHE A 144 -4.01 -7.80 0.54
CA PHE A 144 -4.61 -7.51 1.85
C PHE A 144 -5.81 -8.43 2.09
N PRO A 145 -6.17 -8.71 3.35
CA PRO A 145 -7.31 -9.58 3.67
C PRO A 145 -8.66 -8.85 3.55
N ASP A 146 -9.73 -9.62 3.40
CA ASP A 146 -11.11 -9.14 3.29
C ASP A 146 -11.58 -8.33 4.50
N TRP A 147 -11.17 -8.73 5.70
CA TRP A 147 -11.51 -8.03 6.93
C TRP A 147 -10.83 -6.64 7.05
N PHE A 148 -9.72 -6.40 6.35
CA PHE A 148 -9.09 -5.08 6.25
C PHE A 148 -9.79 -4.22 5.20
N ALA A 149 -10.15 -4.82 4.06
CA ALA A 149 -10.87 -4.17 2.98
C ALA A 149 -11.74 -5.19 2.23
N PRO A 150 -13.03 -5.31 2.57
CA PRO A 150 -13.95 -6.23 1.88
C PRO A 150 -14.14 -5.83 0.43
N SER A 151 -14.19 -6.82 -0.46
CA SER A 151 -14.48 -6.61 -1.88
C SER A 151 -15.80 -5.87 -2.05
N GLN A 152 -15.84 -4.94 -3.00
CA GLN A 152 -17.01 -4.15 -3.29
C GLN A 152 -17.62 -4.58 -4.64
N VAL A 153 -18.93 -4.40 -4.78
CA VAL A 153 -19.66 -4.81 -6.00
C VAL A 153 -19.25 -4.04 -7.26
N ASP A 154 -18.62 -2.89 -7.10
CA ASP A 154 -18.11 -2.04 -8.17
C ASP A 154 -16.61 -2.19 -8.42
N TRP A 155 -15.93 -3.10 -7.71
CA TRP A 155 -14.57 -3.49 -8.03
C TRP A 155 -14.53 -4.38 -9.30
N PRO A 156 -13.37 -4.56 -9.95
CA PRO A 156 -13.24 -5.54 -11.03
C PRO A 156 -13.72 -6.92 -10.57
N ALA A 157 -14.51 -7.61 -11.43
CA ALA A 157 -15.12 -8.90 -11.06
C ALA A 157 -14.11 -10.03 -10.78
N ASN A 158 -12.89 -9.86 -11.26
CA ASN A 158 -11.79 -10.82 -11.14
C ASN A 158 -10.78 -10.46 -10.04
N VAL A 159 -11.21 -9.68 -9.02
CA VAL A 159 -10.39 -9.39 -7.84
C VAL A 159 -10.37 -10.58 -6.89
N ALA A 160 -9.17 -10.98 -6.48
CA ALA A 160 -8.96 -11.93 -5.39
C ALA A 160 -8.08 -11.31 -4.30
N LEU A 161 -8.48 -11.50 -3.04
CA LEU A 161 -7.75 -11.00 -1.89
C LEU A 161 -6.89 -12.11 -1.31
N THR A 162 -5.59 -11.88 -1.18
CA THR A 162 -4.63 -12.93 -0.79
C THR A 162 -4.14 -12.85 0.65
N GLY A 163 -4.36 -11.72 1.32
CA GLY A 163 -3.80 -11.44 2.64
C GLY A 163 -2.54 -10.56 2.57
N PHE A 164 -1.95 -10.27 3.73
CA PHE A 164 -0.73 -9.46 3.80
C PHE A 164 0.53 -10.31 3.57
N PRO A 165 1.50 -9.89 2.73
CA PRO A 165 2.75 -10.63 2.50
C PRO A 165 3.70 -10.63 3.71
N LEU A 166 3.63 -9.64 4.60
CA LEU A 166 4.38 -9.51 5.87
C LEU A 166 5.91 -9.65 5.76
N PHE A 167 6.50 -9.28 4.63
CA PHE A 167 7.95 -9.34 4.44
C PHE A 167 8.66 -8.18 5.16
N ASP A 168 9.73 -8.46 5.92
CA ASP A 168 10.54 -7.45 6.63
C ASP A 168 12.00 -7.85 6.87
N GLU A 169 12.57 -8.71 6.04
CA GLU A 169 13.96 -9.18 6.12
C GLU A 169 14.32 -9.94 7.44
N SER A 170 13.34 -10.34 8.25
CA SER A 170 13.59 -11.02 9.54
C SER A 170 14.33 -12.35 9.41
N GLU A 171 14.32 -12.98 8.23
CA GLU A 171 15.09 -14.20 7.93
C GLU A 171 16.60 -13.93 7.82
N PHE A 172 16.97 -12.70 7.41
CA PHE A 172 18.36 -12.33 7.15
C PHE A 172 18.95 -11.38 8.19
N ARG A 173 18.10 -10.77 9.02
CA ARG A 173 18.49 -9.79 10.04
C ARG A 173 17.91 -10.15 11.39
N ASP A 174 18.75 -10.01 12.43
CA ASP A 174 18.33 -10.14 13.83
C ASP A 174 18.40 -8.79 14.54
N ILE A 175 17.83 -8.73 15.74
CA ILE A 175 17.99 -7.59 16.65
C ILE A 175 19.33 -7.68 17.36
N ASP A 176 20.04 -6.54 17.44
CA ASP A 176 21.35 -6.47 18.08
C ASP A 176 21.28 -6.58 19.60
N GLU A 177 22.42 -6.87 20.26
CA GLU A 177 22.49 -7.11 21.71
C GLU A 177 22.12 -5.87 22.55
N GLU A 178 22.42 -4.66 22.06
CA GLU A 178 22.03 -3.44 22.76
C GLU A 178 20.50 -3.27 22.74
N LEU A 179 19.86 -3.54 21.60
CA LEU A 179 18.40 -3.53 21.50
C LEU A 179 17.77 -4.64 22.36
N LYS A 180 18.32 -5.85 22.36
CA LYS A 180 17.86 -6.92 23.25
C LYS A 180 17.94 -6.51 24.72
N SER A 181 19.10 -5.98 25.14
CA SER A 181 19.29 -5.44 26.48
C SER A 181 18.31 -4.30 26.81
N PHE A 182 18.10 -3.40 25.88
CA PHE A 182 17.11 -2.33 26.04
C PHE A 182 15.71 -2.91 26.22
N LEU A 183 15.26 -3.86 25.45
CA LEU A 183 13.90 -4.45 25.52
C LEU A 183 13.64 -5.15 26.87
N VAL A 184 14.63 -5.84 27.43
CA VAL A 184 14.46 -6.58 28.71
C VAL A 184 14.70 -5.74 29.96
N SER A 185 15.39 -4.58 29.85
CA SER A 185 15.78 -3.75 31.00
C SER A 185 14.66 -2.90 31.58
N GLY A 186 13.43 -2.93 31.04
CA GLY A 186 12.34 -2.11 31.55
C GLY A 186 11.02 -2.32 30.81
N PRO A 187 10.02 -1.45 31.04
CA PRO A 187 8.71 -1.56 30.42
C PRO A 187 8.79 -1.52 28.89
N ALA A 188 7.84 -2.19 28.21
CA ALA A 188 7.75 -2.19 26.76
C ALA A 188 7.74 -0.77 26.18
N PRO A 189 8.57 -0.46 25.16
CA PRO A 189 8.71 0.88 24.61
C PRO A 189 7.57 1.23 23.65
N ILE A 190 7.47 2.54 23.31
CA ILE A 190 6.72 3.02 22.15
C ILE A 190 7.70 3.13 20.98
N VAL A 191 7.34 2.55 19.84
CA VAL A 191 8.16 2.58 18.62
C VAL A 191 7.69 3.72 17.71
N PHE A 192 8.64 4.50 17.18
CA PHE A 192 8.38 5.60 16.26
C PHE A 192 9.11 5.38 14.95
N THR A 193 8.39 5.37 13.83
CA THR A 193 8.95 5.29 12.48
C THR A 193 8.23 6.24 11.52
N PRO A 194 8.88 7.30 11.05
CA PRO A 194 8.27 8.23 10.10
C PRO A 194 8.16 7.66 8.69
N GLY A 195 8.71 6.45 8.47
CA GLY A 195 8.84 5.85 7.16
C GLY A 195 10.02 6.39 6.36
N SER A 196 10.33 5.73 5.25
CA SER A 196 11.52 6.03 4.43
C SER A 196 11.45 7.37 3.67
N THR A 197 10.29 8.01 3.63
CA THR A 197 9.99 9.15 2.74
C THR A 197 9.69 10.46 3.46
N MET A 198 9.73 10.48 4.80
CA MET A 198 9.45 11.70 5.57
C MET A 198 10.55 12.74 5.38
N VAL A 199 10.15 13.98 5.07
CA VAL A 199 11.07 15.12 4.84
C VAL A 199 11.44 15.82 6.15
N ASP A 200 10.48 15.99 7.07
CA ASP A 200 10.68 16.65 8.38
C ASP A 200 10.70 15.64 9.52
N SER A 201 11.76 14.84 9.56
CA SER A 201 11.95 13.87 10.64
C SER A 201 12.32 14.53 11.99
N LEU A 202 12.94 15.72 11.96
CA LEU A 202 13.35 16.41 13.19
C LEU A 202 12.16 16.85 14.03
N SER A 203 11.15 17.51 13.44
CA SER A 203 9.94 17.90 14.14
C SER A 203 9.18 16.70 14.70
N PHE A 204 9.13 15.60 13.93
CA PHE A 204 8.50 14.34 14.36
C PHE A 204 9.20 13.77 15.61
N PHE A 205 10.51 13.58 15.57
CA PHE A 205 11.26 13.01 16.70
C PHE A 205 11.38 13.97 17.89
N SER A 206 11.36 15.29 17.66
CA SER A 206 11.33 16.29 18.73
C SER A 206 10.02 16.20 19.52
N ALA A 207 8.88 16.17 18.83
CA ALA A 207 7.59 15.97 19.47
C ALA A 207 7.51 14.63 20.21
N ALA A 208 8.04 13.56 19.61
CA ALA A 208 8.10 12.24 20.21
C ALA A 208 8.93 12.22 21.51
N SER A 209 10.13 12.83 21.50
CA SER A 209 11.01 12.92 22.68
C SER A 209 10.35 13.67 23.84
N GLU A 210 9.71 14.82 23.54
CA GLU A 210 8.98 15.60 24.54
C GLU A 210 7.83 14.79 25.16
N VAL A 211 7.08 14.07 24.34
CA VAL A 211 5.93 13.29 24.81
C VAL A 211 6.38 12.06 25.61
N LEU A 212 7.43 11.37 25.19
CA LEU A 212 8.00 10.25 25.94
C LEU A 212 8.44 10.68 27.33
N LEU A 213 9.09 11.85 27.45
CA LEU A 213 9.49 12.42 28.74
C LEU A 213 8.26 12.71 29.62
N LYS A 214 7.24 13.37 29.06
CA LYS A 214 6.00 13.72 29.80
C LYS A 214 5.22 12.47 30.27
N LEU A 215 5.27 11.39 29.51
CA LEU A 215 4.60 10.14 29.83
C LEU A 215 5.43 9.20 30.71
N GLY A 216 6.72 9.50 30.95
CA GLY A 216 7.64 8.59 31.61
C GLY A 216 7.81 7.27 30.85
N GLN A 217 7.67 7.29 29.52
CA GLN A 217 7.74 6.08 28.67
C GLN A 217 9.13 5.95 28.04
N ARG A 218 9.45 4.71 27.66
CA ARG A 218 10.64 4.39 26.86
C ARG A 218 10.28 4.44 25.39
N GLY A 219 11.25 4.81 24.55
CA GLY A 219 11.05 4.92 23.11
C GLY A 219 12.12 4.22 22.28
N ILE A 220 11.72 3.77 21.09
CA ILE A 220 12.65 3.34 20.04
C ILE A 220 12.35 4.17 18.80
N PHE A 221 13.35 4.86 18.27
CA PHE A 221 13.26 5.64 17.05
C PHE A 221 13.91 4.87 15.91
N LEU A 222 13.11 4.52 14.90
CA LEU A 222 13.62 3.98 13.65
C LEU A 222 13.87 5.12 12.67
N ALA A 223 15.12 5.55 12.58
CA ALA A 223 15.56 6.74 11.84
C ALA A 223 16.77 6.40 10.99
N LYS A 224 16.78 6.84 9.72
CA LYS A 224 17.98 6.71 8.88
C LYS A 224 19.16 7.42 9.53
N GLU A 225 20.38 6.95 9.30
CA GLU A 225 21.61 7.59 9.83
C GLU A 225 21.72 9.09 9.47
N SER A 226 21.22 9.46 8.30
CA SER A 226 21.19 10.85 7.85
C SER A 226 20.04 11.69 8.40
N SER A 227 19.13 11.10 9.19
CA SER A 227 17.97 11.81 9.71
C SER A 227 18.40 12.71 10.88
N PRO A 228 18.04 13.98 10.90
CA PRO A 228 18.25 14.83 12.07
C PRO A 228 17.42 14.32 13.24
N ILE A 229 18.08 14.10 14.38
CA ILE A 229 17.47 13.63 15.62
C ILE A 229 17.76 14.66 16.71
N PRO A 230 16.81 15.00 17.60
CA PRO A 230 17.06 15.90 18.72
C PRO A 230 17.99 15.26 19.76
N LEU A 231 18.46 16.06 20.73
CA LEU A 231 19.11 15.51 21.92
C LEU A 231 18.14 14.56 22.64
N LEU A 232 18.59 13.32 22.88
CA LEU A 232 17.77 12.24 23.42
C LEU A 232 18.05 12.01 24.90
N GLY A 233 17.01 11.66 25.64
CA GLY A 233 17.15 11.12 26.99
C GLY A 233 17.61 9.66 26.98
N ALA A 234 18.14 9.18 28.09
CA ALA A 234 18.63 7.79 28.28
C ALA A 234 17.53 6.72 28.09
N ASN A 235 16.26 7.11 28.06
CA ASN A 235 15.11 6.23 27.85
C ASN A 235 14.75 6.03 26.37
N ILE A 236 15.54 6.56 25.42
CA ILE A 236 15.29 6.46 23.97
C ILE A 236 16.47 5.79 23.31
N LEU A 237 16.19 4.71 22.54
CA LEU A 237 17.15 4.01 21.69
C LEU A 237 16.86 4.34 20.22
N VAL A 238 17.92 4.54 19.43
CA VAL A 238 17.83 4.82 17.98
C VAL A 238 18.40 3.68 17.18
N ARG A 239 17.71 3.28 16.12
CA ARG A 239 18.19 2.30 15.13
C ARG A 239 17.84 2.76 13.72
N ALA A 240 18.72 2.51 12.78
CA ALA A 240 18.45 2.81 11.36
C ALA A 240 17.37 1.90 10.78
N TYR A 241 17.42 0.64 11.15
CA TYR A 241 16.47 -0.40 10.71
C TYR A 241 16.40 -1.53 11.74
N VAL A 242 15.19 -2.05 11.95
CA VAL A 242 14.95 -3.29 12.72
C VAL A 242 13.78 -4.01 12.04
N PRO A 243 13.83 -5.34 11.84
CA PRO A 243 12.66 -6.10 11.40
C PRO A 243 11.49 -5.91 12.36
N LEU A 244 10.38 -5.39 11.84
CA LEU A 244 9.22 -5.05 12.66
C LEU A 244 8.57 -6.29 13.27
N SER A 245 8.61 -7.43 12.58
CA SER A 245 8.11 -8.71 13.11
C SER A 245 8.84 -9.16 14.38
N LYS A 246 10.14 -8.81 14.53
CA LYS A 246 10.94 -9.10 15.72
C LYS A 246 10.82 -8.01 16.79
N LEU A 247 10.59 -6.78 16.42
CA LEU A 247 10.53 -5.64 17.36
C LEU A 247 9.15 -5.44 17.97
N LEU A 248 8.09 -5.43 17.16
CA LEU A 248 6.75 -5.02 17.59
C LEU A 248 6.10 -5.93 18.66
N PRO A 249 6.38 -7.25 18.74
CA PRO A 249 5.91 -8.07 19.87
C PRO A 249 6.35 -7.58 21.24
N HIS A 250 7.40 -6.75 21.30
CA HIS A 250 7.94 -6.15 22.51
C HIS A 250 7.54 -4.68 22.74
N ALA A 251 6.70 -4.13 21.86
CA ALA A 251 6.28 -2.73 21.91
C ALA A 251 4.86 -2.57 22.44
N LYS A 252 4.58 -1.41 23.07
CA LYS A 252 3.22 -1.05 23.52
C LYS A 252 2.38 -0.44 22.41
N VAL A 253 2.97 0.44 21.61
CA VAL A 253 2.31 1.22 20.55
C VAL A 253 3.31 1.45 19.44
N LEU A 254 2.85 1.45 18.20
CA LEU A 254 3.61 1.89 17.03
C LEU A 254 3.09 3.23 16.53
N VAL A 255 3.95 4.24 16.44
CA VAL A 255 3.65 5.53 15.80
C VAL A 255 4.33 5.56 14.44
N HIS A 256 3.56 5.69 13.36
CA HIS A 256 4.08 5.55 12.01
C HIS A 256 3.28 6.35 10.97
N HIS A 257 3.80 6.40 9.74
CA HIS A 257 3.21 7.18 8.63
C HIS A 257 1.95 6.57 7.98
N GLY A 258 1.56 5.35 8.31
CA GLY A 258 0.37 4.70 7.72
C GLY A 258 0.62 3.92 6.42
N GLY A 259 1.88 3.64 6.06
CA GLY A 259 2.18 2.74 4.92
C GLY A 259 1.67 1.33 5.17
N ILE A 260 1.11 0.67 4.14
CA ILE A 260 0.41 -0.63 4.28
C ILE A 260 1.30 -1.71 4.89
N GLY A 261 2.58 -1.78 4.53
CA GLY A 261 3.52 -2.75 5.10
C GLY A 261 3.71 -2.56 6.61
N THR A 262 3.81 -1.31 7.09
CA THR A 262 3.94 -1.00 8.52
C THR A 262 2.63 -1.27 9.27
N VAL A 263 1.49 -0.90 8.67
CA VAL A 263 0.16 -1.20 9.21
C VAL A 263 -0.03 -2.70 9.39
N SER A 264 0.30 -3.50 8.38
CA SER A 264 0.14 -4.96 8.43
C SER A 264 1.01 -5.62 9.49
N GLN A 265 2.25 -5.16 9.65
CA GLN A 265 3.16 -5.65 10.70
C GLN A 265 2.63 -5.34 12.11
N ALA A 266 2.07 -4.16 12.35
CA ALA A 266 1.49 -3.83 13.64
C ALA A 266 0.20 -4.64 13.93
N LEU A 267 -0.63 -4.90 12.91
CA LEU A 267 -1.79 -5.80 13.03
C LEU A 267 -1.35 -7.23 13.33
N ALA A 268 -0.27 -7.70 12.69
CA ALA A 268 0.31 -9.02 12.95
C ALA A 268 0.90 -9.14 14.37
N ALA A 269 1.52 -8.07 14.87
CA ALA A 269 2.01 -8.00 16.25
C ALA A 269 0.87 -7.89 17.27
N GLY A 270 -0.29 -7.39 16.87
CA GLY A 270 -1.46 -7.20 17.74
C GLY A 270 -1.31 -6.00 18.68
N ILE A 271 -0.65 -4.94 18.25
CA ILE A 271 -0.42 -3.73 19.05
C ILE A 271 -1.17 -2.52 18.48
N PRO A 272 -1.60 -1.58 19.35
CA PRO A 272 -2.23 -0.35 18.91
C PRO A 272 -1.30 0.51 18.04
N GLN A 273 -1.88 1.24 17.09
CA GLN A 273 -1.17 2.06 16.12
C GLN A 273 -1.61 3.52 16.19
N LEU A 274 -0.66 4.45 16.10
CA LEU A 274 -0.94 5.85 15.79
C LEU A 274 -0.43 6.15 14.39
N ALA A 275 -1.34 6.21 13.44
CA ALA A 275 -1.00 6.53 12.06
C ALA A 275 -0.97 8.06 11.85
N VAL A 276 0.15 8.55 11.31
CA VAL A 276 0.37 9.97 10.98
C VAL A 276 0.58 10.09 9.47
N PRO A 277 -0.50 10.11 8.67
CA PRO A 277 -0.39 10.06 7.23
C PRO A 277 0.09 11.40 6.64
N PHE A 278 0.96 11.31 5.62
CA PHE A 278 1.49 12.46 4.89
C PHE A 278 1.01 12.49 3.43
N ALA A 279 0.95 11.33 2.77
CA ALA A 279 0.69 11.23 1.34
C ALA A 279 0.05 9.90 0.93
N HIS A 280 -0.42 9.82 -0.29
CA HIS A 280 -0.85 8.62 -1.02
C HIS A 280 -1.93 7.78 -0.29
N ASP A 281 -1.74 6.48 -0.23
CA ASP A 281 -2.61 5.49 0.40
C ASP A 281 -2.64 5.55 1.94
N GLN A 282 -1.71 6.29 2.54
CA GLN A 282 -1.54 6.35 4.00
C GLN A 282 -2.81 6.84 4.72
N PHE A 283 -3.55 7.79 4.12
CA PHE A 283 -4.80 8.30 4.69
C PHE A 283 -5.90 7.24 4.72
N ASP A 284 -6.03 6.45 3.67
CA ASP A 284 -7.01 5.37 3.58
C ASP A 284 -6.65 4.23 4.54
N ASN A 285 -5.37 3.85 4.60
CA ASN A 285 -4.88 2.84 5.52
C ASN A 285 -5.12 3.26 6.99
N ALA A 286 -4.83 4.53 7.35
CA ALA A 286 -5.09 5.07 8.68
C ALA A 286 -6.58 5.03 9.04
N ALA A 287 -7.45 5.43 8.12
CA ALA A 287 -8.90 5.37 8.32
C ALA A 287 -9.41 3.94 8.49
N ARG A 288 -8.75 2.93 7.88
CA ARG A 288 -9.07 1.51 8.08
C ARG A 288 -8.63 1.04 9.45
N VAL A 289 -7.44 1.43 9.91
CA VAL A 289 -6.95 1.14 11.26
C VAL A 289 -7.92 1.68 12.33
N GLU A 290 -8.42 2.91 12.16
CA GLU A 290 -9.43 3.50 13.06
C GLU A 290 -10.75 2.71 13.03
N ARG A 291 -11.25 2.34 11.85
CA ARG A 291 -12.48 1.54 11.72
C ARG A 291 -12.39 0.16 12.37
N LEU A 292 -11.19 -0.43 12.37
CA LEU A 292 -10.94 -1.70 13.05
C LEU A 292 -10.81 -1.54 14.57
N GLY A 293 -10.76 -0.30 15.09
CA GLY A 293 -10.46 -0.04 16.50
C GLY A 293 -9.05 -0.41 16.91
N CYS A 294 -8.13 -0.58 15.95
CA CYS A 294 -6.74 -0.97 16.18
C CYS A 294 -5.79 0.23 16.32
N GLY A 295 -6.31 1.46 16.33
CA GLY A 295 -5.49 2.64 16.46
C GLY A 295 -6.23 3.93 16.17
N LEU A 296 -5.46 5.01 16.08
CA LEU A 296 -5.93 6.36 15.82
C LEU A 296 -5.18 6.95 14.61
N ARG A 297 -5.83 7.91 13.96
CA ARG A 297 -5.22 8.76 12.94
C ARG A 297 -4.93 10.13 13.53
N LEU A 298 -3.74 10.64 13.28
CA LEU A 298 -3.33 12.01 13.64
C LEU A 298 -2.87 12.73 12.36
N ASP A 299 -3.61 13.75 11.93
CA ASP A 299 -3.24 14.50 10.74
C ASP A 299 -2.06 15.44 11.02
N ALA A 300 -1.13 15.51 10.07
CA ALA A 300 0.01 16.42 10.14
C ALA A 300 -0.45 17.91 9.99
N PRO A 301 0.24 18.88 10.59
CA PRO A 301 1.51 18.76 11.32
C PRO A 301 1.36 18.17 12.72
N ILE A 302 2.35 17.37 13.13
CA ILE A 302 2.40 16.81 14.48
C ILE A 302 2.81 17.91 15.48
N SER A 303 2.11 17.94 16.61
CA SER A 303 2.51 18.73 17.78
C SER A 303 2.60 17.84 19.03
N ALA A 304 3.46 18.18 19.98
CA ALA A 304 3.55 17.42 21.22
C ALA A 304 2.21 17.31 21.97
N PRO A 305 1.35 18.35 22.07
CA PRO A 305 0.05 18.21 22.70
C PRO A 305 -0.89 17.21 22.01
N THR A 306 -0.98 17.23 20.68
CA THR A 306 -1.86 16.31 19.93
C THR A 306 -1.35 14.88 19.97
N LEU A 307 -0.03 14.69 19.87
CA LEU A 307 0.63 13.40 20.00
C LEU A 307 0.43 12.83 21.42
N LEU A 308 0.59 13.66 22.47
CA LEU A 308 0.37 13.28 23.87
C LEU A 308 -1.07 12.79 24.10
N ALA A 309 -2.06 13.55 23.63
CA ALA A 309 -3.47 13.19 23.77
C ALA A 309 -3.79 11.84 23.10
N SER A 310 -3.29 11.64 21.87
CA SER A 310 -3.50 10.38 21.13
C SER A 310 -2.82 9.19 21.79
N LEU A 311 -1.57 9.37 22.26
CA LEU A 311 -0.84 8.28 22.92
C LEU A 311 -1.44 7.92 24.28
N LYS A 312 -1.92 8.89 25.08
CA LYS A 312 -2.65 8.60 26.32
C LYS A 312 -3.84 7.70 26.05
N ARG A 313 -4.67 8.02 25.06
CA ARG A 313 -5.82 7.19 24.70
C ARG A 313 -5.41 5.77 24.32
N LEU A 314 -4.40 5.60 23.45
CA LEU A 314 -3.93 4.28 23.02
C LEU A 314 -3.31 3.45 24.17
N LEU A 315 -2.78 4.10 25.20
CA LEU A 315 -2.18 3.44 26.36
C LEU A 315 -3.20 3.10 27.45
N GLU A 316 -4.27 3.89 27.59
CA GLU A 316 -5.24 3.83 28.69
C GLU A 316 -6.56 3.15 28.29
N GLU A 317 -7.01 3.28 27.01
CA GLU A 317 -8.25 2.68 26.55
C GLU A 317 -8.04 1.20 26.15
N GLU A 318 -8.45 0.27 26.98
CA GLU A 318 -8.29 -1.18 26.75
C GLU A 318 -8.94 -1.69 25.46
N SER A 319 -9.96 -0.98 24.96
CA SER A 319 -10.66 -1.32 23.70
C SER A 319 -9.73 -1.46 22.51
N PHE A 320 -8.67 -0.63 22.42
CA PHE A 320 -7.67 -0.74 21.35
C PHE A 320 -6.89 -2.04 21.44
N GLN A 321 -6.45 -2.42 22.63
CA GLN A 321 -5.70 -3.65 22.86
C GLN A 321 -6.56 -4.89 22.58
N GLN A 322 -7.82 -4.87 23.00
CA GLN A 322 -8.77 -5.96 22.74
C GLN A 322 -9.02 -6.13 21.24
N SER A 323 -9.23 -5.03 20.53
CA SER A 323 -9.41 -5.04 19.08
C SER A 323 -8.14 -5.58 18.37
N CYS A 324 -6.95 -5.07 18.72
CA CYS A 324 -5.70 -5.55 18.16
C CYS A 324 -5.47 -7.04 18.42
N ALA A 325 -5.74 -7.53 19.62
CA ALA A 325 -5.64 -8.95 19.95
C ALA A 325 -6.63 -9.81 19.14
N SER A 326 -7.83 -9.30 18.87
CA SER A 326 -8.82 -9.96 18.03
C SER A 326 -8.35 -10.06 16.58
N PHE A 327 -7.88 -8.95 15.99
CA PHE A 327 -7.43 -8.93 14.61
C PHE A 327 -6.11 -9.67 14.38
N ARG A 328 -5.19 -9.68 15.36
CA ARG A 328 -3.98 -10.51 15.32
C ARG A 328 -4.28 -11.97 15.01
N LYS A 329 -5.34 -12.54 15.59
CA LYS A 329 -5.76 -13.93 15.36
C LYS A 329 -6.24 -14.19 13.93
N ARG A 330 -6.58 -13.14 13.19
CA ARG A 330 -7.05 -13.20 11.80
C ARG A 330 -5.93 -12.96 10.78
N VAL A 331 -4.77 -12.49 11.23
CA VAL A 331 -3.61 -12.29 10.35
C VAL A 331 -3.00 -13.67 10.07
N GLU A 332 -2.97 -14.04 8.81
CA GLU A 332 -2.31 -15.25 8.33
C GLU A 332 -0.80 -15.03 8.15
N PRO A 333 0.03 -16.08 8.19
CA PRO A 333 1.44 -15.98 7.84
C PRO A 333 1.62 -15.41 6.43
N GLY A 334 2.63 -14.56 6.23
CA GLY A 334 2.91 -13.94 4.93
C GLY A 334 3.15 -14.95 3.81
N GLU A 335 3.80 -16.07 4.11
CA GLU A 335 3.99 -17.19 3.19
C GLU A 335 2.66 -17.72 2.63
N THR A 336 1.65 -17.92 3.48
CA THR A 336 0.32 -18.37 3.05
C THR A 336 -0.30 -17.41 2.05
N SER A 337 -0.17 -16.09 2.28
CA SER A 337 -0.65 -15.05 1.38
C SER A 337 0.10 -15.08 0.04
N CYS A 338 1.41 -15.26 0.07
CA CYS A 338 2.25 -15.36 -1.13
C CYS A 338 1.95 -16.62 -1.95
N LEU A 339 1.80 -17.78 -1.29
CA LEU A 339 1.44 -19.04 -1.97
C LEU A 339 0.06 -18.95 -2.64
N ARG A 340 -0.91 -18.30 -1.97
CA ARG A 340 -2.23 -18.06 -2.57
C ARG A 340 -2.13 -17.15 -3.81
N ALA A 341 -1.32 -16.11 -3.76
CA ALA A 341 -1.06 -15.24 -4.91
C ALA A 341 -0.38 -16.00 -6.06
N LEU A 342 0.63 -16.82 -5.76
CA LEU A 342 1.35 -17.65 -6.72
C LEU A 342 0.38 -18.60 -7.45
N ALA A 343 -0.44 -19.35 -6.73
CA ALA A 343 -1.40 -20.27 -7.31
C ALA A 343 -2.37 -19.57 -8.29
N MET A 344 -2.75 -18.33 -8.03
CA MET A 344 -3.59 -17.54 -8.92
C MET A 344 -2.84 -17.09 -10.18
N VAL A 345 -1.56 -16.73 -10.06
CA VAL A 345 -0.71 -16.40 -11.21
C VAL A 345 -0.54 -17.62 -12.12
N GLU A 346 -0.24 -18.78 -11.54
CA GLU A 346 -0.12 -20.05 -12.28
C GLU A 346 -1.42 -20.44 -12.99
N ALA A 347 -2.57 -20.27 -12.34
CA ALA A 347 -3.87 -20.52 -12.93
C ALA A 347 -4.14 -19.66 -14.18
N VAL A 348 -3.72 -18.40 -14.18
CA VAL A 348 -3.81 -17.51 -15.35
C VAL A 348 -2.95 -18.04 -16.49
N GLY A 349 -1.73 -18.51 -16.22
CA GLY A 349 -0.85 -19.13 -17.22
C GLY A 349 -1.44 -20.40 -17.83
N VAL A 350 -1.98 -21.28 -16.98
CA VAL A 350 -2.65 -22.53 -17.45
C VAL A 350 -3.87 -22.23 -18.31
N ALA A 351 -4.74 -21.31 -17.89
CA ALA A 351 -5.93 -20.92 -18.63
C ALA A 351 -5.59 -20.35 -20.01
N SER A 352 -4.54 -19.54 -20.10
CA SER A 352 -4.10 -18.94 -21.36
C SER A 352 -3.58 -19.98 -22.35
N ARG A 353 -2.77 -20.94 -21.89
CA ARG A 353 -2.28 -22.05 -22.73
C ARG A 353 -3.43 -22.92 -23.27
N ASN A 354 -4.43 -23.21 -22.44
CA ASN A 354 -5.60 -23.99 -22.87
C ASN A 354 -6.41 -23.28 -23.96
N LEU A 355 -6.54 -21.96 -23.89
CA LEU A 355 -7.20 -21.17 -24.92
C LEU A 355 -6.41 -21.17 -26.25
N ALA A 356 -5.09 -21.06 -26.21
CA ALA A 356 -4.24 -21.12 -27.39
C ALA A 356 -4.32 -22.48 -28.09
N THR A 357 -4.28 -23.57 -27.34
CA THR A 357 -4.40 -24.94 -27.89
C THR A 357 -5.79 -25.24 -28.43
N SER A 358 -6.86 -24.69 -27.90
CA SER A 358 -8.23 -24.86 -28.40
C SER A 358 -8.46 -24.09 -29.71
N SER A 359 -7.90 -22.90 -29.85
CA SER A 359 -8.00 -22.08 -31.06
C SER A 359 -7.19 -22.63 -32.23
N SER A 360 -6.10 -23.35 -31.97
CA SER A 360 -5.32 -24.05 -33.00
C SER A 360 -6.03 -25.30 -33.58
N LYS A 361 -6.97 -25.91 -32.83
CA LYS A 361 -7.74 -27.09 -33.25
C LYS A 361 -9.00 -26.76 -34.09
N THR A 362 -9.43 -25.49 -34.09
CA THR A 362 -10.62 -25.04 -34.85
C THR A 362 -10.29 -24.33 -36.18
N GLY A 363 -9.09 -24.53 -36.73
CA GLY A 363 -8.77 -24.11 -38.10
C GLY A 363 -9.66 -24.83 -39.10
N PRO A 364 -10.09 -24.16 -40.21
CA PRO A 364 -11.06 -24.74 -41.14
C PRO A 364 -10.53 -26.05 -41.76
N GLN A 365 -11.25 -27.15 -41.54
CA GLN A 365 -11.11 -28.32 -42.40
C GLN A 365 -11.44 -27.87 -43.82
N LEU A 366 -10.42 -27.68 -44.66
CA LEU A 366 -10.59 -27.60 -46.08
C LEU A 366 -11.23 -28.94 -46.55
N VAL A 367 -12.53 -28.90 -46.78
CA VAL A 367 -13.22 -29.94 -47.53
C VAL A 367 -12.60 -29.94 -48.92
N ARG A 368 -11.75 -30.93 -49.18
CA ARG A 368 -11.34 -31.28 -50.57
C ARG A 368 -12.56 -31.89 -51.26
N ALA A 369 -13.11 -31.17 -52.21
CA ALA A 369 -13.96 -31.71 -53.26
C ALA A 369 -13.10 -32.05 -54.48
#